data_c032994f19f8b270b770dd8a1ba90938
#
_entry.id   c032994f19f8b270b770dd8a1ba90938
#
_cell.length_a   1.000
_cell.length_b   1.000
_cell.length_c   1.000
_cell.angle_alpha   90.00
_cell.angle_beta   90.00
_cell.angle_gamma   90.00
#
_symmetry.space_group_name_H-M   'P 1'
#
loop_
_entity.id
_entity.type
_entity.pdbx_description
1 polymer ?
#
loop_
_entity_poly.entity_id
_entity_poly.type
_entity_poly.pdbx_seq_one_letter_code
_entity_poly.pdbx_strand_id
1 'polypeptide(L)'
;MERPNGRLSGSPSSADPSDADEQLRDRYREALEEYRTILPGVQVLLAFLLTVPFSQRFEQLDDLGRDLFMLAIVSTAIAIVLFLMPTAFHRGAPDADREHRVRLAVRATIGGMVAVATSVVTAIFVVTRFVYDDTAAAYVGGSILGLTVTLWVLRPLARRLLDARGTGSA
;
A
#
# COMPACT_ATOMS: atom_id res chain seq x y z
N MET A 1 -52.06 15.83 45.73
CA MET A 1 -51.81 16.67 44.52
C MET A 1 -50.34 16.98 44.50
N GLU A 2 -49.54 16.05 43.98
CA GLU A 2 -48.07 16.12 44.01
C GLU A 2 -47.54 15.63 42.66
N ARG A 3 -46.85 16.50 41.93
CA ARG A 3 -46.27 16.20 40.63
C ARG A 3 -44.85 15.72 40.83
N PRO A 4 -44.44 14.55 40.34
CA PRO A 4 -43.03 14.19 40.31
C PRO A 4 -42.37 14.85 39.10
N ASN A 5 -41.39 15.66 39.38
CA ASN A 5 -40.52 16.37 38.47
C ASN A 5 -39.49 15.40 37.90
N GLY A 6 -39.75 14.84 36.73
CA GLY A 6 -38.80 14.00 36.00
C GLY A 6 -37.72 14.86 35.33
N ARG A 7 -36.57 15.03 35.98
CA ARG A 7 -35.36 15.52 35.35
C ARG A 7 -34.75 14.40 34.52
N LEU A 8 -34.95 14.50 33.24
CA LEU A 8 -34.13 13.78 32.28
C LEU A 8 -32.74 14.47 32.18
N SER A 9 -31.84 14.15 33.06
CA SER A 9 -30.43 14.50 32.90
C SER A 9 -29.81 13.47 31.96
N GLY A 10 -29.89 13.72 30.66
CA GLY A 10 -29.06 13.07 29.66
C GLY A 10 -27.63 13.58 29.84
N SER A 11 -26.83 12.89 30.66
CA SER A 11 -25.41 13.07 30.64
C SER A 11 -24.89 12.65 29.28
N PRO A 12 -24.00 13.44 28.61
CA PRO A 12 -23.32 12.96 27.43
C PRO A 12 -22.52 11.73 27.85
N SER A 13 -22.84 10.60 27.21
CA SER A 13 -22.09 9.35 27.38
C SER A 13 -20.62 9.66 27.14
N SER A 14 -19.85 9.74 28.20
CA SER A 14 -18.40 9.67 28.14
C SER A 14 -18.06 8.36 27.42
N ALA A 15 -17.46 8.44 26.24
CA ALA A 15 -17.00 7.28 25.51
C ALA A 15 -16.22 6.40 26.50
N ASP A 16 -16.71 5.19 26.71
CA ASP A 16 -16.10 4.25 27.64
C ASP A 16 -14.69 3.94 27.13
N PRO A 17 -13.66 4.01 27.97
CA PRO A 17 -12.29 3.63 27.58
C PRO A 17 -12.23 2.23 26.93
N SER A 18 -13.15 1.34 27.27
CA SER A 18 -13.30 0.02 26.67
C SER A 18 -13.68 0.08 25.18
N ASP A 19 -14.55 1.01 24.77
CA ASP A 19 -14.98 1.17 23.39
C ASP A 19 -13.84 1.70 22.48
N ALA A 20 -12.98 2.57 23.04
CA ALA A 20 -11.81 3.06 22.34
C ALA A 20 -10.75 1.96 22.13
N ASP A 21 -10.56 1.09 23.12
CA ASP A 21 -9.66 -0.05 23.05
C ASP A 21 -10.18 -1.15 22.09
N GLU A 22 -11.50 -1.38 22.02
CA GLU A 22 -12.10 -2.30 21.06
C GLU A 22 -11.96 -1.78 19.63
N GLN A 23 -12.23 -0.52 19.37
CA GLN A 23 -12.06 0.10 18.05
C GLN A 23 -10.59 0.07 17.59
N LEU A 24 -9.64 0.24 18.50
CA LEU A 24 -8.21 0.10 18.20
C LEU A 24 -7.85 -1.34 17.83
N ARG A 25 -8.38 -2.32 18.54
CA ARG A 25 -8.15 -3.75 18.26
C ARG A 25 -8.76 -4.18 16.93
N ASP A 26 -9.93 -3.68 16.59
CA ASP A 26 -10.60 -4.00 15.33
C ASP A 26 -9.86 -3.39 14.13
N ARG A 27 -9.41 -2.14 14.23
CA ARG A 27 -8.54 -1.53 13.21
C ARG A 27 -7.20 -2.27 13.06
N TYR A 28 -6.65 -2.81 14.15
CA TYR A 28 -5.43 -3.62 14.11
C TYR A 28 -5.65 -4.98 13.43
N ARG A 29 -6.79 -5.62 13.68
CA ARG A 29 -7.17 -6.87 13.02
C ARG A 29 -7.39 -6.68 11.52
N GLU A 30 -8.11 -5.64 11.15
CA GLU A 30 -8.35 -5.27 9.75
C GLU A 30 -7.04 -5.04 8.98
N ALA A 31 -6.10 -4.29 9.56
CA ALA A 31 -4.79 -4.06 8.95
C ALA A 31 -3.97 -5.36 8.80
N LEU A 32 -4.03 -6.28 9.78
CA LEU A 32 -3.32 -7.55 9.71
C LEU A 32 -3.94 -8.51 8.69
N GLU A 33 -5.25 -8.49 8.48
CA GLU A 33 -5.93 -9.26 7.45
C GLU A 33 -5.56 -8.78 6.04
N GLU A 34 -5.45 -7.47 5.84
CA GLU A 34 -5.04 -6.87 4.58
C GLU A 34 -3.61 -7.30 4.18
N TYR A 35 -2.66 -7.28 5.11
CA TYR A 35 -1.29 -7.79 4.89
C TYR A 35 -1.26 -9.28 4.55
N ARG A 36 -2.11 -10.07 5.17
CA ARG A 36 -2.20 -11.51 4.94
C ARG A 36 -2.64 -11.86 3.51
N THR A 37 -3.35 -10.96 2.85
CA THR A 37 -3.81 -11.15 1.47
C THR A 37 -2.82 -10.61 0.44
N ILE A 38 -2.16 -9.47 0.72
CA ILE A 38 -1.24 -8.82 -0.21
C ILE A 38 0.08 -9.59 -0.32
N LEU A 39 0.62 -10.07 0.81
CA LEU A 39 1.94 -10.70 0.85
C LEU A 39 2.06 -11.95 -0.04
N PRO A 40 1.12 -12.91 -0.01
CA PRO A 40 1.15 -14.05 -0.94
C PRO A 40 1.10 -13.63 -2.42
N GLY A 41 0.33 -12.60 -2.76
CA GLY A 41 0.26 -12.07 -4.13
C GLY A 41 1.61 -11.56 -4.62
N VAL A 42 2.32 -10.80 -3.80
CA VAL A 42 3.67 -10.28 -4.15
C VAL A 42 4.70 -11.41 -4.22
N GLN A 43 4.61 -12.43 -3.36
CA GLN A 43 5.48 -13.61 -3.41
C GLN A 43 5.26 -14.42 -4.69
N VAL A 44 4.02 -14.60 -5.12
CA VAL A 44 3.69 -15.26 -6.39
C VAL A 44 4.26 -14.46 -7.56
N LEU A 45 4.11 -13.13 -7.56
CA LEU A 45 4.71 -12.25 -8.57
C LEU A 45 6.23 -12.46 -8.63
N LEU A 46 6.91 -12.44 -7.49
CA LEU A 46 8.37 -12.67 -7.44
C LEU A 46 8.74 -14.04 -7.98
N ALA A 47 8.00 -15.09 -7.61
CA ALA A 47 8.28 -16.44 -8.09
C ALA A 47 8.18 -16.54 -9.62
N PHE A 48 7.16 -15.92 -10.23
CA PHE A 48 7.04 -15.84 -11.68
C PHE A 48 8.18 -15.04 -12.31
N LEU A 49 8.53 -13.89 -11.77
CA LEU A 49 9.65 -13.09 -12.27
C LEU A 49 10.97 -13.86 -12.21
N LEU A 50 11.22 -14.61 -11.13
CA LEU A 50 12.44 -15.44 -11.02
C LEU A 50 12.47 -16.61 -11.98
N THR A 51 11.34 -17.06 -12.49
CA THR A 51 11.27 -18.17 -13.46
C THR A 51 11.60 -17.72 -14.89
N VAL A 52 11.28 -16.48 -15.26
CA VAL A 52 11.44 -15.97 -16.63
C VAL A 52 12.89 -15.99 -17.16
N PRO A 53 13.93 -15.66 -16.36
CA PRO A 53 15.32 -15.72 -16.84
C PRO A 53 15.80 -17.11 -17.31
N PHE A 54 15.13 -18.16 -16.86
CA PHE A 54 15.43 -19.53 -17.27
C PHE A 54 14.69 -19.97 -18.54
N SER A 55 13.88 -19.09 -19.12
CA SER A 55 13.21 -19.34 -20.40
C SER A 55 14.13 -19.03 -21.57
N GLN A 56 14.06 -19.83 -22.62
CA GLN A 56 14.82 -19.60 -23.87
C GLN A 56 14.55 -18.23 -24.52
N ARG A 57 13.38 -17.66 -24.24
CA ARG A 57 12.97 -16.34 -24.79
C ARG A 57 13.69 -15.18 -24.08
N PHE A 58 14.17 -15.36 -22.87
CA PHE A 58 14.90 -14.33 -22.13
C PHE A 58 16.19 -13.91 -22.82
N GLU A 59 16.86 -14.85 -23.51
CA GLU A 59 18.07 -14.57 -24.29
C GLU A 59 17.83 -13.62 -25.47
N GLN A 60 16.58 -13.54 -25.95
CA GLN A 60 16.17 -12.67 -27.05
C GLN A 60 15.86 -11.23 -26.60
N LEU A 61 15.83 -10.95 -25.29
CA LEU A 61 15.69 -9.60 -24.77
C LEU A 61 16.98 -8.81 -25.06
N ASP A 62 16.79 -7.58 -25.51
CA ASP A 62 17.88 -6.60 -25.59
C ASP A 62 18.35 -6.14 -24.21
N ASP A 63 19.43 -5.40 -24.15
CA ASP A 63 20.04 -4.97 -22.87
C ASP A 63 19.06 -4.13 -22.04
N LEU A 64 18.31 -3.23 -22.67
CA LEU A 64 17.27 -2.42 -21.99
C LEU A 64 16.18 -3.32 -21.38
N GLY A 65 15.70 -4.31 -22.12
CA GLY A 65 14.69 -5.26 -21.65
C GLY A 65 15.18 -6.06 -20.46
N ARG A 66 16.45 -6.49 -20.45
CA ARG A 66 17.06 -7.19 -19.31
C ARG A 66 17.20 -6.31 -18.09
N ASP A 67 17.66 -5.06 -18.27
CA ASP A 67 17.83 -4.11 -17.16
C ASP A 67 16.48 -3.76 -16.53
N LEU A 68 15.46 -3.49 -17.33
CA LEU A 68 14.10 -3.24 -16.84
C LEU A 68 13.52 -4.47 -16.15
N PHE A 69 13.78 -5.65 -16.67
CA PHE A 69 13.34 -6.88 -16.04
C PHE A 69 14.03 -7.11 -14.67
N MET A 70 15.33 -6.84 -14.57
CA MET A 70 16.04 -6.85 -13.29
C MET A 70 15.50 -5.81 -12.32
N LEU A 71 15.13 -4.62 -12.79
CA LEU A 71 14.46 -3.60 -11.98
C LEU A 71 13.13 -4.14 -11.41
N ALA A 72 12.34 -4.87 -12.20
CA ALA A 72 11.09 -5.46 -11.73
C ALA A 72 11.33 -6.49 -10.61
N ILE A 73 12.32 -7.39 -10.75
CA ILE A 73 12.70 -8.38 -9.73
C ILE A 73 13.13 -7.68 -8.44
N VAL A 74 14.07 -6.75 -8.54
CA VAL A 74 14.65 -6.05 -7.38
C VAL A 74 13.57 -5.23 -6.67
N SER A 75 12.71 -4.55 -7.41
CA SER A 75 11.59 -3.79 -6.83
C SER A 75 10.62 -4.70 -6.07
N THR A 76 10.30 -5.88 -6.61
CA THR A 76 9.44 -6.85 -5.90
C THR A 76 10.11 -7.36 -4.62
N ALA A 77 11.39 -7.68 -4.67
CA ALA A 77 12.15 -8.13 -3.49
C ALA A 77 12.18 -7.04 -2.40
N ILE A 78 12.44 -5.80 -2.78
CA ILE A 78 12.39 -4.64 -1.87
C ILE A 78 10.99 -4.50 -1.25
N ALA A 79 9.93 -4.65 -2.04
CA ALA A 79 8.55 -4.56 -1.55
C ALA A 79 8.28 -5.60 -0.45
N ILE A 80 8.71 -6.85 -0.64
CA ILE A 80 8.56 -7.91 0.37
C ILE A 80 9.29 -7.53 1.67
N VAL A 81 10.53 -7.05 1.58
CA VAL A 81 11.31 -6.63 2.75
C VAL A 81 10.59 -5.49 3.49
N LEU A 82 10.07 -4.50 2.76
CA LEU A 82 9.37 -3.37 3.34
C LEU A 82 8.04 -3.78 4.01
N PHE A 83 7.30 -4.72 3.42
CA PHE A 83 6.08 -5.25 4.03
C PHE A 83 6.33 -6.12 5.25
N LEU A 84 7.47 -6.81 5.33
CA LEU A 84 7.86 -7.58 6.51
C LEU A 84 8.42 -6.71 7.64
N MET A 85 8.86 -5.50 7.36
CA MET A 85 9.49 -4.61 8.33
C MET A 85 8.62 -4.32 9.57
N PRO A 86 7.31 -3.99 9.46
CA PRO A 86 6.46 -3.76 10.62
C PRO A 86 6.37 -4.97 11.55
N THR A 87 6.35 -6.18 10.98
CA THR A 87 6.26 -7.44 11.73
C THR A 87 7.55 -7.74 12.52
N ALA A 88 8.70 -7.38 11.98
CA ALA A 88 10.00 -7.58 12.62
C ALA A 88 10.18 -6.68 13.86
N PHE A 89 9.67 -5.45 13.83
CA PHE A 89 9.80 -4.51 14.95
C PHE A 89 8.93 -4.86 16.17
N HIS A 90 7.85 -5.63 15.99
CA HIS A 90 6.99 -6.02 17.12
C HIS A 90 7.64 -7.01 18.10
N ARG A 91 8.74 -7.65 17.74
CA ARG A 91 9.36 -8.72 18.55
C ARG A 91 10.46 -8.27 19.50
N GLY A 92 10.92 -7.03 19.46
CA GLY A 92 12.20 -6.73 20.12
C GLY A 92 12.41 -5.38 20.77
N ALA A 93 11.43 -4.49 20.97
CA ALA A 93 11.74 -3.15 21.48
C ALA A 93 10.83 -2.65 22.60
N PRO A 94 11.41 -1.96 23.63
CA PRO A 94 10.67 -1.31 24.73
C PRO A 94 9.76 -0.17 24.24
N ASP A 95 8.73 0.17 25.03
CA ASP A 95 7.62 1.09 24.73
C ASP A 95 7.98 2.57 24.45
N ALA A 96 9.23 2.98 24.62
CA ALA A 96 9.63 4.39 24.63
C ALA A 96 9.51 5.15 23.30
N ASP A 97 9.34 4.47 22.14
CA ASP A 97 9.40 5.11 20.82
C ASP A 97 8.21 4.73 19.88
N ARG A 98 7.01 4.59 20.44
CA ARG A 98 5.83 4.15 19.68
C ARG A 98 5.52 5.01 18.48
N GLU A 99 5.61 6.33 18.60
CA GLU A 99 5.27 7.26 17.52
C GLU A 99 6.27 7.20 16.34
N HIS A 100 7.55 7.07 16.65
CA HIS A 100 8.59 6.91 15.62
C HIS A 100 8.38 5.59 14.84
N ARG A 101 8.05 4.51 15.52
CA ARG A 101 7.80 3.19 14.92
C ARG A 101 6.58 3.19 14.01
N VAL A 102 5.48 3.84 14.41
CA VAL A 102 4.28 3.97 13.58
C VAL A 102 4.59 4.74 12.30
N ARG A 103 5.31 5.85 12.38
CA ARG A 103 5.72 6.63 11.20
C ARG A 103 6.63 5.82 10.27
N LEU A 104 7.54 5.03 10.83
CA LEU A 104 8.42 4.17 10.05
C LEU A 104 7.64 3.05 9.36
N ALA A 105 6.71 2.40 10.05
CA ALA A 105 5.83 1.38 9.49
C ALA A 105 4.98 1.93 8.32
N VAL A 106 4.37 3.10 8.49
CA VAL A 106 3.61 3.76 7.42
C VAL A 106 4.48 4.06 6.21
N ARG A 107 5.70 4.59 6.41
CA ARG A 107 6.64 4.84 5.32
C ARG A 107 7.08 3.56 4.61
N ALA A 108 7.34 2.49 5.37
CA ALA A 108 7.69 1.19 4.81
C ALA A 108 6.53 0.61 3.97
N THR A 109 5.29 0.71 4.44
CA THR A 109 4.11 0.28 3.69
C THR A 109 3.97 1.06 2.38
N ILE A 110 4.04 2.39 2.43
CA ILE A 110 3.96 3.23 1.23
C ILE A 110 5.12 2.90 0.26
N GLY A 111 6.35 2.77 0.76
CA GLY A 111 7.50 2.36 -0.03
C GLY A 111 7.32 0.99 -0.67
N GLY A 112 6.79 0.02 0.07
CA GLY A 112 6.45 -1.31 -0.44
C GLY A 112 5.41 -1.27 -1.56
N MET A 113 4.36 -0.47 -1.39
CA MET A 113 3.33 -0.28 -2.44
C MET A 113 3.92 0.35 -3.71
N VAL A 114 4.76 1.38 -3.58
CA VAL A 114 5.45 2.00 -4.72
C VAL A 114 6.36 0.99 -5.41
N ALA A 115 7.10 0.18 -4.65
CA ALA A 115 7.98 -0.84 -5.20
C ALA A 115 7.19 -1.93 -5.97
N VAL A 116 6.04 -2.41 -5.46
CA VAL A 116 5.16 -3.33 -6.19
C VAL A 116 4.64 -2.68 -7.49
N ALA A 117 4.16 -1.45 -7.41
CA ALA A 117 3.67 -0.74 -8.58
C ALA A 117 4.76 -0.59 -9.66
N THR A 118 5.98 -0.21 -9.26
CA THR A 118 7.14 -0.14 -10.16
C THR A 118 7.40 -1.47 -10.80
N SER A 119 7.43 -2.57 -10.02
CA SER A 119 7.65 -3.91 -10.55
C SER A 119 6.60 -4.31 -11.57
N VAL A 120 5.31 -4.14 -11.26
CA VAL A 120 4.20 -4.52 -12.15
C VAL A 120 4.23 -3.72 -13.45
N VAL A 121 4.38 -2.39 -13.36
CA VAL A 121 4.45 -1.51 -14.53
C VAL A 121 5.63 -1.89 -15.43
N THR A 122 6.81 -2.10 -14.83
CA THR A 122 8.02 -2.44 -15.58
C THR A 122 7.92 -3.83 -16.21
N ALA A 123 7.40 -4.82 -15.48
CA ALA A 123 7.22 -6.17 -16.01
C ALA A 123 6.25 -6.18 -17.20
N ILE A 124 5.10 -5.48 -17.08
CA ILE A 124 4.13 -5.38 -18.18
C ILE A 124 4.74 -4.63 -19.38
N PHE A 125 5.48 -3.56 -19.12
CA PHE A 125 6.17 -2.82 -20.19
C PHE A 125 7.13 -3.74 -20.97
N VAL A 126 7.99 -4.49 -20.28
CA VAL A 126 8.94 -5.41 -20.91
C VAL A 126 8.22 -6.48 -21.72
N VAL A 127 7.18 -7.09 -21.15
CA VAL A 127 6.41 -8.15 -21.85
C VAL A 127 5.70 -7.57 -23.07
N THR A 128 5.08 -6.41 -22.96
CA THR A 128 4.37 -5.78 -24.08
C THR A 128 5.34 -5.39 -25.19
N ARG A 129 6.50 -4.83 -24.81
CA ARG A 129 7.56 -4.48 -25.76
C ARG A 129 8.10 -5.70 -26.51
N PHE A 130 8.25 -6.81 -25.80
CA PHE A 130 8.73 -8.05 -26.39
C PHE A 130 7.72 -8.69 -27.37
N VAL A 131 6.43 -8.56 -27.06
CA VAL A 131 5.36 -9.21 -27.86
C VAL A 131 4.93 -8.34 -29.05
N TYR A 132 4.94 -7.03 -28.89
CA TYR A 132 4.44 -6.08 -29.90
C TYR A 132 5.56 -5.14 -30.36
N ASP A 133 5.62 -3.94 -29.77
CA ASP A 133 6.60 -2.89 -30.10
C ASP A 133 6.74 -1.89 -28.95
N ASP A 134 7.69 -0.96 -29.08
CA ASP A 134 7.95 0.09 -28.09
C ASP A 134 6.76 1.03 -27.92
N THR A 135 6.00 1.27 -28.96
CA THR A 135 4.84 2.17 -28.94
C THR A 135 3.70 1.56 -28.11
N ALA A 136 3.37 0.29 -28.35
CA ALA A 136 2.37 -0.44 -27.59
C ALA A 136 2.78 -0.55 -26.11
N ALA A 137 4.05 -0.83 -25.82
CA ALA A 137 4.58 -0.88 -24.48
C ALA A 137 4.43 0.47 -23.75
N ALA A 138 4.72 1.58 -24.42
CA ALA A 138 4.57 2.92 -23.85
C ALA A 138 3.10 3.24 -23.52
N TYR A 139 2.16 2.90 -24.38
CA TYR A 139 0.73 3.09 -24.12
C TYR A 139 0.22 2.23 -22.98
N VAL A 140 0.53 0.93 -22.95
CA VAL A 140 0.07 0.01 -21.90
C VAL A 140 0.72 0.34 -20.57
N GLY A 141 2.05 0.43 -20.53
CA GLY A 141 2.78 0.78 -19.31
C GLY A 141 2.41 2.17 -18.79
N GLY A 142 2.29 3.16 -19.68
CA GLY A 142 1.87 4.52 -19.36
C GLY A 142 0.44 4.58 -18.82
N SER A 143 -0.49 3.79 -19.37
CA SER A 143 -1.87 3.72 -18.89
C SER A 143 -1.96 3.14 -17.47
N ILE A 144 -1.21 2.07 -17.19
CA ILE A 144 -1.19 1.44 -15.87
C ILE A 144 -0.53 2.38 -14.86
N LEU A 145 0.58 3.01 -15.24
CA LEU A 145 1.25 4.01 -14.40
C LEU A 145 0.31 5.19 -14.10
N GLY A 146 -0.34 5.74 -15.13
CA GLY A 146 -1.30 6.83 -14.99
C GLY A 146 -2.48 6.47 -14.08
N LEU A 147 -3.03 5.26 -14.22
CA LEU A 147 -4.09 4.77 -13.35
C LEU A 147 -3.60 4.65 -11.90
N THR A 148 -2.41 4.09 -11.69
CA THR A 148 -1.81 3.95 -10.36
C THR A 148 -1.60 5.31 -9.69
N VAL A 149 -1.02 6.27 -10.40
CA VAL A 149 -0.79 7.63 -9.88
C VAL A 149 -2.13 8.33 -9.59
N THR A 150 -3.11 8.18 -10.46
CA THR A 150 -4.44 8.80 -10.29
C THR A 150 -5.13 8.27 -9.02
N LEU A 151 -5.14 6.96 -8.84
CA LEU A 151 -5.83 6.34 -7.69
C LEU A 151 -5.09 6.58 -6.37
N TRP A 152 -3.76 6.52 -6.38
CA TRP A 152 -2.97 6.53 -5.14
C TRP A 152 -2.51 7.92 -4.72
N VAL A 153 -2.34 8.85 -5.65
CA VAL A 153 -1.82 10.20 -5.37
C VAL A 153 -2.88 11.27 -5.58
N LEU A 154 -3.47 11.32 -6.77
CA LEU A 154 -4.38 12.42 -7.13
C LEU A 154 -5.70 12.38 -6.34
N ARG A 155 -6.27 11.18 -6.14
CA ARG A 155 -7.54 11.04 -5.42
C ARG A 155 -7.48 11.47 -3.95
N PRO A 156 -6.49 11.05 -3.12
CA PRO A 156 -6.38 11.52 -1.74
C PRO A 156 -5.98 12.99 -1.66
N LEU A 157 -5.15 13.48 -2.60
CA LEU A 157 -4.77 14.90 -2.64
C LEU A 157 -5.97 15.79 -2.98
N ALA A 158 -6.81 15.39 -3.95
CA ALA A 158 -8.02 16.12 -4.30
C ALA A 158 -9.00 16.20 -3.11
N ARG A 159 -9.18 15.13 -2.36
CA ARG A 159 -10.02 15.14 -1.15
C ARG A 159 -9.50 16.12 -0.11
N ARG A 160 -8.21 16.11 0.17
CA ARG A 160 -7.59 17.05 1.14
C ARG A 160 -7.77 18.52 0.72
N LEU A 161 -7.69 18.82 -0.57
CA LEU A 161 -7.86 20.18 -1.10
C LEU A 161 -9.32 20.63 -1.04
N LEU A 162 -10.29 19.73 -1.23
CA LEU A 162 -11.70 20.03 -1.11
C LEU A 162 -12.10 20.28 0.35
N ASP A 163 -11.60 19.46 1.27
CA ASP A 163 -11.85 19.62 2.71
C ASP A 163 -11.28 20.92 3.25
N ALA A 164 -10.07 21.33 2.78
CA ALA A 164 -9.44 22.58 3.16
C ALA A 164 -10.22 23.83 2.65
N ARG A 165 -10.98 23.69 1.55
CA ARG A 165 -11.83 24.79 1.04
C ARG A 165 -13.17 24.86 1.74
N GLY A 166 -13.69 23.76 2.26
CA GLY A 166 -14.97 23.71 2.99
C GLY A 166 -14.93 24.32 4.39
N THR A 167 -13.75 24.36 5.03
CA THR A 167 -13.56 24.92 6.38
C THR A 167 -13.31 26.44 6.40
N GLY A 168 -13.18 27.09 5.24
CA GLY A 168 -12.95 28.53 5.14
C GLY A 168 -14.19 29.41 4.94
N SER A 169 -15.40 28.83 4.97
CA SER A 169 -16.67 29.54 4.69
C SER A 169 -17.69 29.51 5.86
N ALA A 170 -17.22 29.33 7.10
CA ALA A 170 -18.04 29.43 8.30
C ALA A 170 -17.65 30.59 9.19
#